data_ffcf03330ed235dc645e4b91cb688733
#
_entry.id   ffcf03330ed235dc645e4b91cb688733
#
_cell.length_a   1.000
_cell.length_b   1.000
_cell.length_c   1.000
_cell.angle_alpha   90.00
_cell.angle_beta   90.00
_cell.angle_gamma   90.00
#
_symmetry.space_group_name_H-M   'P 1'
#
loop_
_entity.id
_entity.type
_entity.pdbx_description
1 polymer ?
#
loop_
_entity_poly.entity_id
_entity_poly.type
_entity_poly.pdbx_seq_one_letter_code
_entity_poly.pdbx_strand_id
1 'polypeptide(L)' 'SNAKSLLETTNYNVTEISNLVGYENPLYFSRFFRKQFGASPSQFRKQLEQNAEKL' A
#
# COMPACT_ATOMS: atom_id res chain seq x y z
N SER A 1 -5.66 6.66 7.95
CA SER A 1 -5.81 7.32 6.67
C SER A 1 -4.49 7.56 5.93
N ASN A 2 -3.42 6.86 6.30
CA ASN A 2 -2.12 7.08 5.68
C ASN A 2 -1.50 5.80 5.12
N ALA A 3 -2.33 5.00 4.46
CA ALA A 3 -1.84 3.76 3.85
C ALA A 3 -0.70 4.02 2.87
N LYS A 4 -0.83 5.07 2.06
CA LYS A 4 0.23 5.46 1.12
C LYS A 4 1.52 5.77 1.85
N SER A 5 1.45 6.54 2.91
CA SER A 5 2.60 6.90 3.72
C SER A 5 3.24 5.67 4.36
N LEU A 6 2.43 4.76 4.88
CA LEU A 6 2.93 3.53 5.47
C LEU A 6 3.64 2.65 4.43
N LEU A 7 3.10 2.59 3.22
CA LEU A 7 3.76 1.86 2.14
C LEU A 7 5.12 2.46 1.77
N GLU A 8 5.23 3.78 1.87
CA GLU A 8 6.46 4.49 1.51
C GLU A 8 7.51 4.43 2.62
N THR A 9 7.10 4.47 3.88
CA THR A 9 8.01 4.70 4.99
C THR A 9 8.25 3.49 5.89
N THR A 10 7.53 2.39 5.70
CA THR A 10 7.65 1.21 6.56
C THR A 10 7.84 -0.06 5.75
N ASN A 11 8.26 -1.12 6.44
CA ASN A 11 8.36 -2.46 5.86
C ASN A 11 7.16 -3.34 6.19
N TYR A 12 6.10 -2.76 6.73
CA TYR A 12 4.87 -3.51 7.02
C TYR A 12 4.32 -4.11 5.74
N ASN A 13 3.80 -5.34 5.83
CA ASN A 13 3.14 -5.93 4.67
C ASN A 13 1.75 -5.32 4.49
N VAL A 14 1.10 -5.64 3.36
CA VAL A 14 -0.20 -5.07 3.03
C VAL A 14 -1.26 -5.40 4.07
N THR A 15 -1.23 -6.63 4.59
CA THR A 15 -2.18 -7.05 5.62
C THR A 15 -2.03 -6.22 6.89
N GLU A 16 -0.78 -6.01 7.32
CA GLU A 16 -0.52 -5.19 8.50
C GLU A 16 -0.99 -3.76 8.30
N ILE A 17 -0.71 -3.19 7.13
CA ILE A 17 -1.13 -1.82 6.81
C ILE A 17 -2.65 -1.72 6.78
N SER A 18 -3.34 -2.70 6.20
CA SER A 18 -4.80 -2.67 6.15
C SER A 18 -5.40 -2.63 7.55
N ASN A 19 -4.84 -3.41 8.48
CA ASN A 19 -5.31 -3.41 9.87
C ASN A 19 -5.03 -2.07 10.55
N LEU A 20 -3.87 -1.49 10.31
CA LEU A 20 -3.49 -0.21 10.92
C LEU A 20 -4.41 0.93 10.48
N VAL A 21 -4.92 0.87 9.26
CA VAL A 21 -5.82 1.92 8.76
C VAL A 21 -7.30 1.57 8.95
N GLY A 22 -7.59 0.49 9.68
CA GLY A 22 -8.96 0.19 10.11
C GLY A 22 -9.72 -0.83 9.28
N TYR A 23 -9.07 -1.56 8.39
CA TYR A 23 -9.71 -2.61 7.61
C TYR A 23 -9.45 -3.98 8.23
N GLU A 24 -10.50 -4.74 8.48
CA GLU A 24 -10.36 -6.10 8.99
C GLU A 24 -9.94 -7.07 7.88
N ASN A 25 -10.39 -6.82 6.65
CA ASN A 25 -10.10 -7.69 5.52
C ASN A 25 -9.21 -6.94 4.52
N PRO A 26 -7.98 -7.42 4.29
CA PRO A 26 -7.06 -6.75 3.37
C PRO A 26 -7.56 -6.71 1.93
N LEU A 27 -8.47 -7.61 1.55
CA LEU A 27 -9.04 -7.60 0.20
C LEU A 27 -9.82 -6.30 -0.06
N TYR A 28 -10.64 -5.88 0.91
CA TYR A 28 -11.39 -4.64 0.78
C TYR A 28 -10.47 -3.43 0.76
N PHE A 29 -9.44 -3.45 1.59
CA PHE A 29 -8.43 -2.40 1.59
C PHE A 29 -7.76 -2.30 0.23
N SER A 30 -7.34 -3.41 -0.36
CA SER A 30 -6.68 -3.44 -1.66
C SER A 30 -7.57 -2.88 -2.77
N ARG A 31 -8.86 -3.23 -2.74
CA ARG A 31 -9.80 -2.72 -3.73
C ARG A 31 -9.98 -1.21 -3.61
N PHE A 32 -10.12 -0.72 -2.38
CA PHE A 32 -10.24 0.70 -2.14
C PHE A 32 -9.00 1.46 -2.61
N PHE A 33 -7.82 0.92 -2.25
CA PHE A 33 -6.56 1.55 -2.60
C PHE A 33 -6.39 1.63 -4.11
N ARG A 34 -6.71 0.53 -4.81
CA ARG A 34 -6.62 0.51 -6.26
C ARG A 34 -7.55 1.54 -6.91
N LYS A 35 -8.74 1.68 -6.36
CA LYS A 35 -9.69 2.67 -6.86
C LYS A 35 -9.18 4.09 -6.68
N GLN A 36 -8.52 4.36 -5.57
CA GLN A 36 -8.01 5.70 -5.26
C GLN A 36 -6.74 6.04 -6.05
N PHE A 37 -5.85 5.08 -6.20
CA PHE A 37 -4.50 5.34 -6.73
C PHE A 37 -4.20 4.64 -8.06
N GLY A 38 -5.11 3.85 -8.57
CA GLY A 38 -4.95 3.19 -9.86
C GLY A 38 -4.09 1.94 -9.84
N ALA A 39 -3.56 1.55 -8.68
CA ALA A 39 -2.75 0.34 -8.54
C ALA A 39 -2.99 -0.26 -7.17
N SER A 40 -2.83 -1.59 -7.06
CA SER A 40 -2.97 -2.25 -5.76
C SER A 40 -1.84 -1.81 -4.83
N PRO A 41 -2.00 -1.96 -3.50
CA PRO A 41 -0.93 -1.60 -2.56
C PRO A 41 0.39 -2.30 -2.86
N SER A 42 0.33 -3.58 -3.23
CA SER A 42 1.54 -4.33 -3.56
C SER A 42 2.23 -3.78 -4.80
N GLN A 43 1.46 -3.47 -5.83
CA GLN A 43 1.99 -2.88 -7.04
C GLN A 43 2.54 -1.49 -6.81
N PHE A 44 1.84 -0.70 -6.00
CA PHE A 44 2.28 0.64 -5.65
C PHE A 44 3.64 0.59 -4.97
N ARG A 45 3.81 -0.30 -3.99
CA ARG A 45 5.09 -0.46 -3.29
C ARG A 45 6.19 -0.92 -4.24
N LYS A 46 5.87 -1.83 -5.14
CA LYS A 46 6.83 -2.31 -6.12
C LYS A 46 7.31 -1.18 -7.02
N GLN A 47 6.43 -0.29 -7.44
CA GLN A 47 6.79 0.87 -8.23
C GLN A 47 7.71 1.82 -7.46
N LEU A 48 7.47 2.00 -6.18
CA LEU A 48 8.35 2.80 -5.32
C LEU A 48 9.75 2.24 -5.27
N GLU A 49 9.87 0.92 -5.12
CA GLU A 49 11.17 0.26 -5.10
C GLU A 49 11.91 0.42 -6.42
N GLN A 50 11.20 0.29 -7.54
CA GLN A 50 11.79 0.48 -8.86
C GLN A 50 12.26 1.91 -9.07
N ASN A 51 11.49 2.88 -8.62
CA ASN A 51 11.87 4.27 -8.73
C ASN A 51 13.11 4.59 -7.89
N ALA A 52 13.21 3.98 -6.71
CA ALA A 52 14.39 4.16 -5.85
C ALA A 52 15.65 3.60 -6.50
N GLU A 53 15.54 2.50 -7.23
CA GLU A 53 16.67 1.89 -7.91
C GLU A 53 17.18 2.71 -9.09
N LYS A 54 16.33 3.55 -9.67
CA LYS A 54 16.71 4.37 -10.80
C LYS A 54 17.53 5.60 -10.43
N LEU A 55 17.64 5.87 -9.17
CA LEU A 55 18.47 6.96 -8.68
C LEU A 55 19.91 6.51 -8.52
#